data_244600b23b21ec1a7b73ee2e7bca59eb
#
_entry.id   244600b23b21ec1a7b73ee2e7bca59eb
#
_cell.length_a   1.000
_cell.length_b   1.000
_cell.length_c   1.000
_cell.angle_alpha   90.00
_cell.angle_beta   90.00
_cell.angle_gamma   90.00
#
_symmetry.space_group_name_H-M   'P 1'
#
loop_
_entity.id
_entity.type
_entity.pdbx_description
1 polymer ?
#
loop_
_entity_poly.entity_id
_entity_poly.type
_entity_poly.pdbx_seq_one_letter_code
_entity_poly.pdbx_strand_id
1 'polypeptide(L)'
;ALGEQDATTGDLIVKLLRVLEHGRNPDVELSVALARSGWDRVPTPVAWSTMTWTRMGGCGQPALEQSTDSAVACSFVPRADDGFELFCSLASTDDVDGPVRARAVELARDLGRTTAQMHHHLAASLGTGQPPSPAELASALRKRARWALEEVPELSGHIRALELRVEQTLARLETLDALEPITRIHGDYHLGQVLHEIDGQQRWYVLDFEGEPLRPLAQRSDPDLPARDVAGMLRSFDYAAAVGEAPHPDWLTAVRAAFEDGYHQGRQEIGPEDTAQTGSQTTSPTAEQAEAAHRTVLTCL
;
A
#
# COMPACT_ATOMS: atom_id res chain seq x y z
N ALA A 1 16.21 -12.24 19.39
CA ALA A 1 15.35 -12.29 20.56
C ALA A 1 15.01 -10.86 20.93
N LEU A 2 13.75 -10.48 20.78
CA LEU A 2 13.20 -9.30 21.45
C LEU A 2 13.27 -9.61 22.95
N GLY A 3 13.86 -8.71 23.74
CA GLY A 3 13.93 -8.88 25.18
C GLY A 3 12.54 -9.12 25.74
N GLU A 4 12.43 -9.93 26.79
CA GLU A 4 11.22 -10.15 27.57
C GLU A 4 10.64 -8.78 27.98
N GLN A 5 9.69 -8.27 27.20
CA GLN A 5 8.74 -7.32 27.68
C GLN A 5 7.56 -8.13 28.21
N ASP A 6 7.15 -7.85 29.43
CA ASP A 6 5.99 -8.46 30.08
C ASP A 6 4.84 -8.54 29.07
N ALA A 7 4.49 -9.76 28.69
CA ALA A 7 3.33 -10.03 27.87
C ALA A 7 2.10 -9.60 28.67
N THR A 8 1.64 -8.38 28.44
CA THR A 8 0.27 -8.04 28.80
C THR A 8 -0.63 -9.05 28.10
N THR A 9 -1.41 -9.78 28.88
CA THR A 9 -2.37 -10.81 28.48
C THR A 9 -3.44 -10.22 27.56
N GLY A 10 -3.07 -9.95 26.30
CA GLY A 10 -4.00 -9.61 25.22
C GLY A 10 -4.19 -10.83 24.30
N ASP A 11 -5.31 -10.91 23.63
CA ASP A 11 -5.55 -11.93 22.63
C ASP A 11 -4.56 -11.79 21.47
N LEU A 12 -4.11 -12.92 20.92
CA LEU A 12 -3.17 -12.98 19.81
C LEU A 12 -3.83 -13.61 18.59
N ILE A 13 -3.47 -13.11 17.42
CA ILE A 13 -3.75 -13.76 16.15
C ILE A 13 -2.47 -14.46 15.70
N VAL A 14 -2.58 -15.74 15.36
CA VAL A 14 -1.50 -16.52 14.78
C VAL A 14 -1.83 -16.83 13.32
N LYS A 15 -1.01 -16.30 12.41
CA LYS A 15 -1.10 -16.55 10.97
C LYS A 15 -0.07 -17.61 10.59
N LEU A 16 -0.53 -18.68 9.93
CA LEU A 16 0.33 -19.71 9.36
C LEU A 16 0.62 -19.38 7.90
N LEU A 17 1.90 -19.26 7.56
CA LEU A 17 2.38 -18.93 6.23
C LEU A 17 2.55 -20.24 5.44
N ARG A 18 1.70 -20.45 4.43
CA ARG A 18 1.61 -21.73 3.71
C ARG A 18 2.53 -21.83 2.50
N VAL A 19 3.05 -20.69 2.03
CA VAL A 19 3.98 -20.63 0.89
C VAL A 19 5.41 -20.71 1.43
N LEU A 20 6.10 -21.80 1.11
CA LEU A 20 7.47 -22.05 1.56
C LEU A 20 8.44 -21.74 0.41
N GLU A 21 8.69 -20.48 0.19
CA GLU A 21 9.73 -19.97 -0.71
C GLU A 21 10.91 -19.42 0.11
N HIS A 22 12.13 -19.52 -0.44
CA HIS A 22 13.30 -19.00 0.25
C HIS A 22 13.24 -17.48 0.37
N GLY A 23 13.46 -16.97 1.59
CA GLY A 23 13.48 -15.55 1.93
C GLY A 23 12.59 -15.25 3.14
N ARG A 24 12.67 -13.99 3.59
CA ARG A 24 11.76 -13.47 4.61
C ARG A 24 10.36 -13.31 4.02
N ASN A 25 9.35 -13.67 4.78
CA ASN A 25 7.98 -13.34 4.38
C ASN A 25 7.75 -11.83 4.56
N PRO A 26 7.24 -11.09 3.54
CA PRO A 26 7.03 -9.65 3.62
C PRO A 26 6.14 -9.23 4.79
N ASP A 27 5.12 -10.03 5.15
CA ASP A 27 4.23 -9.75 6.28
C ASP A 27 5.00 -9.70 7.61
N VAL A 28 5.94 -10.63 7.80
CA VAL A 28 6.83 -10.62 8.98
C VAL A 28 7.84 -9.49 8.92
N GLU A 29 8.46 -9.28 7.75
CA GLU A 29 9.52 -8.28 7.59
C GLU A 29 8.98 -6.86 7.82
N LEU A 30 7.89 -6.49 7.14
CA LEU A 30 7.35 -5.14 7.17
C LEU A 30 6.68 -4.83 8.50
N SER A 31 5.87 -5.73 9.04
CA SER A 31 5.23 -5.52 10.35
C SER A 31 6.26 -5.36 11.47
N VAL A 32 7.34 -6.15 11.47
CA VAL A 32 8.44 -6.02 12.44
C VAL A 32 9.22 -4.72 12.23
N ALA A 33 9.48 -4.30 10.99
CA ALA A 33 10.17 -3.04 10.70
C ALA A 33 9.36 -1.84 11.19
N LEU A 34 8.06 -1.82 10.89
CA LEU A 34 7.13 -0.76 11.32
C LEU A 34 7.03 -0.68 12.85
N ALA A 35 6.82 -1.80 13.53
CA ALA A 35 6.76 -1.83 15.00
C ALA A 35 8.07 -1.37 15.65
N ARG A 36 9.23 -1.75 15.10
CA ARG A 36 10.54 -1.31 15.58
C ARG A 36 10.83 0.16 15.33
N SER A 37 10.25 0.75 14.31
CA SER A 37 10.36 2.20 14.05
C SER A 37 9.50 3.04 15.00
N GLY A 38 8.72 2.41 15.88
CA GLY A 38 7.79 3.08 16.78
C GLY A 38 6.44 3.41 16.17
N TRP A 39 6.14 2.94 14.95
CA TRP A 39 4.83 3.13 14.34
C TRP A 39 3.82 2.13 14.92
N ASP A 40 2.78 2.65 15.57
CA ASP A 40 1.82 1.88 16.38
C ASP A 40 0.50 1.57 15.64
N ARG A 41 0.48 1.73 14.30
CA ARG A 41 -0.69 1.47 13.45
C ARG A 41 -0.61 0.12 12.72
N VAL A 42 0.19 -0.79 13.23
CA VAL A 42 0.28 -2.18 12.83
C VAL A 42 0.04 -3.06 14.07
N PRO A 43 -0.74 -4.16 13.96
CA PRO A 43 -0.83 -5.12 15.05
C PRO A 43 0.57 -5.56 15.47
N THR A 44 0.91 -5.37 16.73
CA THR A 44 2.29 -5.59 17.21
C THR A 44 2.71 -7.04 17.00
N PRO A 45 3.73 -7.33 16.18
CA PRO A 45 4.26 -8.67 16.04
C PRO A 45 5.00 -9.07 17.32
N VAL A 46 4.52 -10.11 18.00
CA VAL A 46 5.08 -10.59 19.29
C VAL A 46 6.02 -11.78 19.10
N ALA A 47 5.77 -12.60 18.08
CA ALA A 47 6.62 -13.75 17.78
C ALA A 47 6.48 -14.17 16.31
N TRP A 48 7.51 -14.82 15.77
CA TRP A 48 7.45 -15.50 14.49
C TRP A 48 8.32 -16.74 14.52
N SER A 49 8.00 -17.69 13.64
CA SER A 49 8.71 -18.94 13.48
C SER A 49 9.38 -18.99 12.11
N THR A 50 10.64 -19.41 12.08
CA THR A 50 11.40 -19.60 10.84
C THR A 50 11.64 -21.10 10.63
N MET A 51 11.39 -21.59 9.42
CA MET A 51 11.68 -22.94 8.98
C MET A 51 12.90 -22.94 8.07
N THR A 52 13.78 -23.93 8.24
CA THR A 52 14.95 -24.16 7.38
C THR A 52 14.86 -25.53 6.72
N TRP A 53 15.32 -25.62 5.47
CA TRP A 53 15.43 -26.89 4.74
C TRP A 53 16.63 -26.88 3.83
N THR A 54 17.07 -28.08 3.44
CA THR A 54 18.16 -28.24 2.49
C THR A 54 17.60 -28.55 1.12
N ARG A 55 17.85 -27.71 0.14
CA ARG A 55 17.54 -27.97 -1.26
C ARG A 55 18.72 -28.68 -1.89
N MET A 56 18.52 -29.90 -2.36
CA MET A 56 19.56 -30.63 -3.09
C MET A 56 19.85 -29.94 -4.41
N GLY A 57 21.11 -29.61 -4.66
CA GLY A 57 21.57 -29.12 -5.95
C GLY A 57 21.41 -30.16 -7.05
N GLY A 58 21.29 -29.72 -8.31
CA GLY A 58 21.40 -30.61 -9.47
C GLY A 58 22.76 -31.29 -9.54
N CYS A 59 22.93 -32.21 -10.50
CA CYS A 59 24.15 -32.98 -10.65
C CYS A 59 25.42 -32.09 -10.62
N GLY A 60 26.24 -32.24 -9.58
CA GLY A 60 27.47 -31.47 -9.38
C GLY A 60 27.32 -30.12 -8.68
N GLN A 61 26.13 -29.72 -8.26
CA GLN A 61 25.92 -28.51 -7.47
C GLN A 61 25.82 -28.83 -5.97
N PRO A 62 26.36 -27.99 -5.09
CA PRO A 62 26.25 -28.18 -3.65
C PRO A 62 24.81 -28.06 -3.19
N ALA A 63 24.48 -28.74 -2.10
CA ALA A 63 23.22 -28.56 -1.39
C ALA A 63 23.17 -27.12 -0.80
N LEU A 64 22.03 -26.45 -0.95
CA LEU A 64 21.81 -25.10 -0.46
C LEU A 64 20.84 -25.13 0.73
N GLU A 65 21.26 -24.55 1.83
CA GLU A 65 20.34 -24.28 2.95
C GLU A 65 19.43 -23.12 2.59
N GLN A 66 18.15 -23.32 2.78
CA GLN A 66 17.09 -22.34 2.53
C GLN A 66 16.27 -22.14 3.80
N SER A 67 15.72 -20.97 3.97
CA SER A 67 14.86 -20.64 5.10
C SER A 67 13.73 -19.72 4.69
N THR A 68 12.61 -19.79 5.42
CA THR A 68 11.48 -18.88 5.29
C THR A 68 10.78 -18.73 6.63
N ASP A 69 10.00 -17.66 6.78
CA ASP A 69 9.09 -17.55 7.92
C ASP A 69 7.89 -18.48 7.70
N SER A 70 7.45 -19.18 8.74
CA SER A 70 6.37 -20.20 8.68
C SER A 70 5.13 -19.81 9.47
N ALA A 71 5.28 -18.90 10.44
CA ALA A 71 4.18 -18.37 11.21
C ALA A 71 4.56 -17.01 11.80
N VAL A 72 3.55 -16.18 12.05
CA VAL A 72 3.67 -14.93 12.81
C VAL A 72 2.52 -14.82 13.80
N ALA A 73 2.81 -14.35 15.01
CA ALA A 73 1.82 -14.03 16.03
C ALA A 73 1.84 -12.52 16.27
N CYS A 74 0.69 -11.88 16.16
CA CYS A 74 0.51 -10.46 16.38
C CYS A 74 -0.56 -10.21 17.44
N SER A 75 -0.53 -9.04 18.07
CA SER A 75 -1.61 -8.60 18.95
C SER A 75 -2.94 -8.52 18.19
N PHE A 76 -4.02 -8.93 18.83
CA PHE A 76 -5.37 -8.73 18.31
C PHE A 76 -5.78 -7.26 18.45
N VAL A 77 -6.43 -6.69 17.43
CA VAL A 77 -7.05 -5.36 17.50
C VAL A 77 -8.52 -5.55 17.88
N PRO A 78 -8.86 -5.32 19.14
CA PRO A 78 -10.24 -5.54 19.62
C PRO A 78 -11.15 -4.42 19.13
N ARG A 79 -12.44 -4.76 18.91
CA ARG A 79 -13.50 -3.78 18.63
C ARG A 79 -13.11 -2.83 17.49
N ALA A 80 -12.85 -3.38 16.33
CA ALA A 80 -12.52 -2.64 15.12
C ALA A 80 -13.44 -3.06 13.97
N ASP A 81 -13.82 -2.09 13.17
CA ASP A 81 -14.55 -2.30 11.92
C ASP A 81 -13.57 -2.64 10.80
N ASP A 82 -13.94 -3.58 9.94
CA ASP A 82 -13.28 -3.78 8.65
C ASP A 82 -13.47 -2.53 7.78
N GLY A 83 -12.39 -2.01 7.20
CA GLY A 83 -12.44 -0.76 6.45
C GLY A 83 -13.32 -0.84 5.21
N PHE A 84 -13.38 -1.99 4.53
CA PHE A 84 -14.22 -2.15 3.35
C PHE A 84 -15.71 -2.17 3.72
N GLU A 85 -16.09 -2.96 4.74
CA GLU A 85 -17.46 -3.02 5.23
C GLU A 85 -17.92 -1.66 5.77
N LEU A 86 -17.04 -0.95 6.49
CA LEU A 86 -17.32 0.39 7.01
C LEU A 86 -17.63 1.38 5.88
N PHE A 87 -16.79 1.44 4.84
CA PHE A 87 -17.02 2.36 3.72
C PHE A 87 -18.19 1.95 2.83
N CYS A 88 -18.51 0.66 2.67
CA CYS A 88 -19.75 0.19 2.03
C CYS A 88 -20.99 0.70 2.78
N SER A 89 -20.97 0.59 4.12
CA SER A 89 -22.07 1.08 4.96
C SER A 89 -22.23 2.60 4.88
N LEU A 90 -21.12 3.36 4.92
CA LEU A 90 -21.15 4.82 4.78
C LEU A 90 -21.60 5.26 3.38
N ALA A 91 -21.24 4.50 2.34
CA ALA A 91 -21.70 4.76 0.98
C ALA A 91 -23.19 4.55 0.84
N SER A 92 -23.72 3.43 1.36
CA SER A 92 -25.16 3.09 1.25
C SER A 92 -26.08 4.04 2.00
N THR A 93 -25.59 4.68 3.05
CA THR A 93 -26.36 5.58 3.93
C THR A 93 -26.02 7.05 3.74
N ASP A 94 -25.33 7.38 2.63
CA ASP A 94 -24.86 8.73 2.35
C ASP A 94 -25.96 9.78 2.33
N ASP A 95 -25.72 10.92 2.97
CA ASP A 95 -26.68 12.00 3.22
C ASP A 95 -26.27 13.37 2.66
N VAL A 96 -25.40 13.40 1.66
CA VAL A 96 -24.82 14.54 0.92
C VAL A 96 -24.21 15.62 1.81
N ASP A 97 -25.01 16.38 2.53
CA ASP A 97 -24.56 17.49 3.40
C ASP A 97 -24.67 17.11 4.90
N GLY A 98 -24.87 15.85 5.20
CA GLY A 98 -25.12 15.36 6.55
C GLY A 98 -23.91 14.75 7.24
N PRO A 99 -24.14 14.23 8.47
CA PRO A 99 -23.07 13.69 9.30
C PRO A 99 -22.44 12.40 8.73
N VAL A 100 -23.15 11.62 7.93
CA VAL A 100 -22.63 10.37 7.35
C VAL A 100 -21.55 10.70 6.31
N ARG A 101 -21.83 11.64 5.38
CA ARG A 101 -20.87 12.14 4.40
C ARG A 101 -19.66 12.73 5.11
N ALA A 102 -19.89 13.60 6.11
CA ALA A 102 -18.81 14.22 6.87
C ALA A 102 -17.91 13.17 7.54
N ARG A 103 -18.51 12.12 8.10
CA ARG A 103 -17.77 11.01 8.72
C ARG A 103 -16.96 10.22 7.70
N ALA A 104 -17.51 9.91 6.54
CA ALA A 104 -16.79 9.20 5.47
C ALA A 104 -15.56 9.99 5.00
N VAL A 105 -15.72 11.30 4.80
CA VAL A 105 -14.63 12.22 4.40
C VAL A 105 -13.56 12.31 5.47
N GLU A 106 -13.93 12.42 6.75
CA GLU A 106 -12.98 12.48 7.88
C GLU A 106 -12.15 11.18 7.97
N LEU A 107 -12.81 10.03 7.93
CA LEU A 107 -12.16 8.71 7.97
C LEU A 107 -11.22 8.49 6.80
N ALA A 108 -11.62 8.88 5.59
CA ALA A 108 -10.77 8.78 4.42
C ALA A 108 -9.53 9.66 4.53
N ARG A 109 -9.68 10.90 5.04
CA ARG A 109 -8.55 11.81 5.26
C ARG A 109 -7.56 11.25 6.29
N ASP A 110 -8.07 10.70 7.40
CA ASP A 110 -7.22 10.10 8.43
C ASP A 110 -6.50 8.84 7.93
N LEU A 111 -7.19 8.03 7.11
CA LEU A 111 -6.55 6.88 6.44
C LEU A 111 -5.44 7.33 5.48
N GLY A 112 -5.63 8.45 4.77
CA GLY A 112 -4.60 9.04 3.93
C GLY A 112 -3.35 9.42 4.73
N ARG A 113 -3.50 10.11 5.86
CA ARG A 113 -2.37 10.43 6.76
C ARG A 113 -1.68 9.17 7.28
N THR A 114 -2.47 8.17 7.70
CA THR A 114 -1.94 6.87 8.16
C THR A 114 -1.10 6.20 7.08
N THR A 115 -1.55 6.24 5.82
CA THR A 115 -0.82 5.71 4.66
C THR A 115 0.51 6.45 4.44
N ALA A 116 0.53 7.78 4.54
CA ALA A 116 1.75 8.57 4.41
C ALA A 116 2.76 8.22 5.52
N GLN A 117 2.30 8.08 6.76
CA GLN A 117 3.13 7.65 7.89
C GLN A 117 3.70 6.24 7.66
N MET A 118 2.90 5.29 7.21
CA MET A 118 3.36 3.95 6.85
C MET A 118 4.52 4.00 5.86
N HIS A 119 4.37 4.71 4.75
CA HIS A 119 5.41 4.83 3.73
C HIS A 119 6.68 5.48 4.26
N HIS A 120 6.55 6.51 5.11
CA HIS A 120 7.70 7.14 5.76
C HIS A 120 8.46 6.15 6.65
N HIS A 121 7.76 5.45 7.53
CA HIS A 121 8.37 4.49 8.45
C HIS A 121 9.01 3.30 7.70
N LEU A 122 8.41 2.85 6.59
CA LEU A 122 9.01 1.83 5.72
C LEU A 122 10.29 2.36 5.04
N ALA A 123 10.27 3.58 4.49
CA ALA A 123 11.43 4.21 3.88
C ALA A 123 12.57 4.42 4.90
N ALA A 124 12.25 4.91 6.09
CA ALA A 124 13.24 5.12 7.15
C ALA A 124 13.86 3.80 7.66
N SER A 125 13.05 2.72 7.75
CA SER A 125 13.51 1.44 8.31
C SER A 125 14.23 0.54 7.29
N LEU A 126 13.79 0.57 6.02
CA LEU A 126 14.23 -0.37 4.99
C LEU A 126 14.97 0.31 3.83
N GLY A 127 15.04 1.64 3.88
CA GLY A 127 15.72 2.45 2.88
C GLY A 127 14.87 2.74 1.64
N THR A 128 15.47 3.56 0.77
CA THR A 128 14.90 3.97 -0.51
C THR A 128 15.82 3.56 -1.65
N GLY A 129 15.25 3.39 -2.84
CA GLY A 129 15.99 3.07 -4.07
C GLY A 129 15.74 4.07 -5.18
N GLN A 130 16.52 3.96 -6.25
CA GLN A 130 16.33 4.78 -7.45
C GLN A 130 15.07 4.34 -8.18
N PRO A 131 14.16 5.24 -8.50
CA PRO A 131 12.99 4.92 -9.30
C PRO A 131 13.36 4.64 -10.76
N PRO A 132 12.52 3.95 -11.53
CA PRO A 132 12.64 3.93 -12.97
C PRO A 132 12.50 5.36 -13.53
N SER A 133 13.00 5.61 -14.72
CA SER A 133 12.67 6.85 -15.43
C SER A 133 11.18 6.91 -15.77
N PRO A 134 10.58 8.10 -15.92
CA PRO A 134 9.19 8.23 -16.35
C PRO A 134 8.87 7.47 -17.64
N ALA A 135 9.81 7.45 -18.60
CA ALA A 135 9.67 6.71 -19.85
C ALA A 135 9.67 5.19 -19.66
N GLU A 136 10.51 4.65 -18.75
CA GLU A 136 10.51 3.22 -18.43
C GLU A 136 9.21 2.82 -17.75
N LEU A 137 8.72 3.61 -16.80
CA LEU A 137 7.43 3.37 -16.15
C LEU A 137 6.27 3.42 -17.16
N ALA A 138 6.23 4.45 -18.01
CA ALA A 138 5.21 4.56 -19.06
C ALA A 138 5.23 3.36 -20.03
N SER A 139 6.42 2.89 -20.41
CA SER A 139 6.59 1.71 -21.25
C SER A 139 6.05 0.44 -20.57
N ALA A 140 6.35 0.24 -19.28
CA ALA A 140 5.86 -0.90 -18.52
C ALA A 140 4.33 -0.88 -18.36
N LEU A 141 3.75 0.28 -18.06
CA LEU A 141 2.30 0.45 -17.94
C LEU A 141 1.59 0.28 -19.28
N ARG A 142 2.16 0.79 -20.38
CA ARG A 142 1.63 0.59 -21.74
C ARG A 142 1.56 -0.90 -22.11
N LYS A 143 2.61 -1.65 -21.79
CA LYS A 143 2.64 -3.10 -22.02
C LYS A 143 1.56 -3.81 -21.18
N ARG A 144 1.40 -3.43 -19.92
CA ARG A 144 0.38 -4.01 -19.01
C ARG A 144 -1.04 -3.68 -19.48
N ALA A 145 -1.30 -2.42 -19.86
CA ALA A 145 -2.60 -1.99 -20.38
C ALA A 145 -2.97 -2.74 -21.68
N ARG A 146 -2.02 -2.88 -22.58
CA ARG A 146 -2.24 -3.64 -23.82
C ARG A 146 -2.59 -5.10 -23.54
N TRP A 147 -1.82 -5.75 -22.68
CA TRP A 147 -2.12 -7.13 -22.27
C TRP A 147 -3.52 -7.23 -21.64
N ALA A 148 -3.90 -6.33 -20.75
CA ALA A 148 -5.22 -6.34 -20.12
C ALA A 148 -6.36 -6.14 -21.13
N LEU A 149 -6.18 -5.28 -22.15
CA LEU A 149 -7.17 -5.07 -23.20
C LEU A 149 -7.31 -6.30 -24.13
N GLU A 150 -6.22 -7.05 -24.34
CA GLU A 150 -6.23 -8.29 -25.12
C GLU A 150 -6.93 -9.44 -24.37
N GLU A 151 -6.82 -9.50 -23.03
CA GLU A 151 -7.40 -10.56 -22.19
C GLU A 151 -8.88 -10.35 -21.85
N VAL A 152 -9.47 -9.16 -22.13
CA VAL A 152 -10.86 -8.84 -21.80
C VAL A 152 -11.68 -8.56 -23.07
N PRO A 153 -12.20 -9.62 -23.75
CA PRO A 153 -12.95 -9.50 -25.00
C PRO A 153 -14.19 -8.60 -24.92
N GLU A 154 -14.80 -8.49 -23.72
CA GLU A 154 -15.98 -7.65 -23.46
C GLU A 154 -15.71 -6.16 -23.71
N LEU A 155 -14.45 -5.73 -23.64
CA LEU A 155 -14.05 -4.36 -23.92
C LEU A 155 -13.92 -4.06 -25.43
N SER A 156 -14.10 -5.05 -26.31
CA SER A 156 -13.85 -4.93 -27.76
C SER A 156 -14.52 -3.73 -28.42
N GLY A 157 -15.73 -3.36 -27.98
CA GLY A 157 -16.45 -2.18 -28.48
C GLY A 157 -15.87 -0.83 -28.04
N HIS A 158 -15.00 -0.80 -27.04
CA HIS A 158 -14.44 0.40 -26.41
C HIS A 158 -12.92 0.47 -26.48
N ILE A 159 -12.25 -0.57 -26.99
CA ILE A 159 -10.78 -0.70 -26.98
C ILE A 159 -10.11 0.58 -27.49
N ARG A 160 -10.52 1.09 -28.66
CA ARG A 160 -9.88 2.26 -29.28
C ARG A 160 -9.98 3.53 -28.41
N ALA A 161 -11.11 3.73 -27.74
CA ALA A 161 -11.29 4.87 -26.83
C ALA A 161 -10.45 4.71 -25.56
N LEU A 162 -10.35 3.48 -25.02
CA LEU A 162 -9.53 3.15 -23.88
C LEU A 162 -8.04 3.29 -24.20
N GLU A 163 -7.58 2.75 -25.32
CA GLU A 163 -6.19 2.92 -25.81
C GLU A 163 -5.81 4.40 -25.90
N LEU A 164 -6.68 5.22 -26.50
CA LEU A 164 -6.41 6.65 -26.64
C LEU A 164 -6.28 7.33 -25.26
N ARG A 165 -7.15 7.01 -24.33
CA ARG A 165 -7.08 7.55 -22.95
C ARG A 165 -5.82 7.11 -22.22
N VAL A 166 -5.46 5.83 -22.33
CA VAL A 166 -4.21 5.30 -21.77
C VAL A 166 -3.01 6.04 -22.34
N GLU A 167 -2.91 6.17 -23.67
CA GLU A 167 -1.78 6.88 -24.29
C GLU A 167 -1.72 8.35 -23.91
N GLN A 168 -2.85 9.05 -23.81
CA GLN A 168 -2.89 10.44 -23.34
C GLN A 168 -2.40 10.57 -21.90
N THR A 169 -2.75 9.62 -21.04
CA THR A 169 -2.33 9.60 -19.63
C THR A 169 -0.84 9.30 -19.52
N LEU A 170 -0.34 8.29 -20.25
CA LEU A 170 1.07 7.93 -20.26
C LEU A 170 1.97 9.03 -20.87
N ALA A 171 1.46 9.76 -21.87
CA ALA A 171 2.18 10.91 -22.43
C ALA A 171 2.44 12.00 -21.37
N ARG A 172 1.51 12.21 -20.43
CA ARG A 172 1.73 13.14 -19.31
C ARG A 172 2.80 12.61 -18.35
N LEU A 173 2.80 11.30 -18.07
CA LEU A 173 3.82 10.67 -17.25
C LEU A 173 5.22 10.87 -17.86
N GLU A 174 5.37 10.71 -19.16
CA GLU A 174 6.63 10.91 -19.88
C GLU A 174 7.15 12.36 -19.86
N THR A 175 6.32 13.35 -19.52
CA THR A 175 6.76 14.74 -19.37
C THR A 175 7.34 15.07 -18.01
N LEU A 176 7.30 14.16 -17.05
CA LEU A 176 7.90 14.37 -15.73
C LEU A 176 9.42 14.32 -15.82
N ASP A 177 10.10 15.17 -15.05
CA ASP A 177 11.56 15.19 -14.98
C ASP A 177 12.09 13.96 -14.21
N ALA A 178 11.40 13.57 -13.14
CA ALA A 178 11.76 12.44 -12.29
C ALA A 178 10.54 11.88 -11.56
N LEU A 179 10.67 10.65 -11.05
CA LEU A 179 9.72 10.02 -10.13
C LEU A 179 10.24 10.10 -8.70
N GLU A 180 9.34 9.92 -7.73
CA GLU A 180 9.73 9.78 -6.33
C GLU A 180 10.56 8.51 -6.11
N PRO A 181 11.43 8.48 -5.09
CA PRO A 181 12.20 7.27 -4.74
C PRO A 181 11.27 6.09 -4.48
N ILE A 182 11.70 4.90 -4.93
CA ILE A 182 11.03 3.65 -4.58
C ILE A 182 11.41 3.23 -3.16
N THR A 183 10.48 2.57 -2.48
CA THR A 183 10.68 1.98 -1.15
C THR A 183 9.90 0.68 -1.04
N ARG A 184 10.07 -0.01 0.08
CA ARG A 184 9.15 -1.10 0.40
C ARG A 184 7.75 -0.52 0.60
N ILE A 185 6.77 -1.14 0.00
CA ILE A 185 5.35 -0.75 0.06
C ILE A 185 4.52 -1.93 0.56
N HIS A 186 3.26 -1.69 0.86
CA HIS A 186 2.33 -2.77 1.22
C HIS A 186 2.13 -3.75 0.05
N GLY A 187 1.96 -3.24 -1.16
CA GLY A 187 1.91 -3.99 -2.40
C GLY A 187 0.56 -4.61 -2.76
N ASP A 188 -0.38 -4.71 -1.80
CA ASP A 188 -1.78 -5.12 -2.01
C ASP A 188 -2.71 -4.28 -1.11
N TYR A 189 -2.55 -2.95 -1.17
CA TYR A 189 -3.18 -2.02 -0.24
C TYR A 189 -4.59 -1.64 -0.69
N HIS A 190 -5.58 -2.02 0.10
CA HIS A 190 -6.99 -1.74 -0.13
C HIS A 190 -7.77 -1.70 1.19
N LEU A 191 -9.03 -1.27 1.16
CA LEU A 191 -9.87 -1.10 2.36
C LEU A 191 -10.02 -2.38 3.20
N GLY A 192 -9.99 -3.57 2.61
CA GLY A 192 -10.02 -4.84 3.34
C GLY A 192 -8.70 -5.19 4.07
N GLN A 193 -7.65 -4.36 3.93
CA GLN A 193 -6.38 -4.51 4.63
C GLN A 193 -6.23 -3.48 5.76
N VAL A 194 -7.30 -2.79 6.12
CA VAL A 194 -7.29 -1.83 7.22
C VAL A 194 -8.43 -2.07 8.18
N LEU A 195 -8.17 -1.87 9.46
CA LEU A 195 -9.16 -1.89 10.53
C LEU A 195 -9.28 -0.50 11.14
N HIS A 196 -10.51 -0.06 11.44
CA HIS A 196 -10.76 1.17 12.17
C HIS A 196 -11.21 0.85 13.61
N GLU A 197 -10.43 1.24 14.60
CA GLU A 197 -10.75 1.08 16.02
C GLU A 197 -12.03 1.87 16.38
N ILE A 198 -13.03 1.19 16.95
CA ILE A 198 -14.31 1.83 17.32
C ILE A 198 -14.15 2.63 18.61
N ASP A 199 -13.41 2.09 19.58
CA ASP A 199 -13.15 2.70 20.88
C ASP A 199 -11.76 3.30 20.95
N GLY A 200 -11.44 3.95 22.05
CA GLY A 200 -10.11 4.47 22.32
C GLY A 200 -9.77 5.70 21.47
N GLN A 201 -8.72 5.60 20.67
CA GLN A 201 -8.24 6.72 19.83
C GLN A 201 -8.86 6.73 18.44
N GLN A 202 -9.73 5.78 18.10
CA GLN A 202 -10.38 5.66 16.79
C GLN A 202 -9.38 5.67 15.63
N ARG A 203 -8.33 4.85 15.74
CA ARG A 203 -7.21 4.81 14.81
C ARG A 203 -7.39 3.76 13.73
N TRP A 204 -6.74 3.99 12.59
CA TRP A 204 -6.55 2.97 11.57
C TRP A 204 -5.37 2.06 11.93
N TYR A 205 -5.55 0.77 11.69
CA TYR A 205 -4.51 -0.25 11.71
C TYR A 205 -4.37 -0.83 10.31
N VAL A 206 -3.13 -1.08 9.87
CA VAL A 206 -2.83 -1.70 8.58
C VAL A 206 -2.40 -3.15 8.83
N LEU A 207 -2.93 -4.05 8.01
CA LEU A 207 -2.78 -5.50 8.12
C LEU A 207 -2.17 -6.08 6.85
N ASP A 208 -1.69 -7.32 6.93
CA ASP A 208 -1.45 -8.22 5.80
C ASP A 208 -0.48 -7.68 4.74
N PHE A 209 0.76 -7.49 5.13
CA PHE A 209 1.84 -7.01 4.25
C PHE A 209 2.41 -8.07 3.30
N GLU A 210 1.65 -9.12 2.96
CA GLU A 210 2.14 -10.18 2.06
C GLU A 210 2.39 -9.73 0.62
N GLY A 211 1.86 -8.57 0.23
CA GLY A 211 1.90 -8.06 -1.14
C GLY A 211 0.99 -8.85 -2.09
N GLU A 212 1.07 -8.57 -3.39
CA GLU A 212 0.17 -9.12 -4.41
C GLU A 212 0.27 -10.65 -4.48
N PRO A 213 -0.82 -11.40 -4.20
CA PRO A 213 -0.77 -12.87 -4.06
C PRO A 213 -0.29 -13.62 -5.30
N LEU A 214 -0.50 -13.05 -6.50
CA LEU A 214 -0.12 -13.67 -7.78
C LEU A 214 1.35 -13.49 -8.14
N ARG A 215 2.11 -12.66 -7.39
CA ARG A 215 3.55 -12.50 -7.60
C ARG A 215 4.34 -13.56 -6.81
N PRO A 216 5.47 -14.05 -7.36
CA PRO A 216 6.42 -14.83 -6.59
C PRO A 216 6.90 -14.06 -5.34
N LEU A 217 7.17 -14.76 -4.24
CA LEU A 217 7.55 -14.14 -2.96
C LEU A 217 8.74 -13.18 -3.11
N ALA A 218 9.76 -13.58 -3.88
CA ALA A 218 10.93 -12.74 -4.14
C ALA A 218 10.56 -11.37 -4.76
N GLN A 219 9.56 -11.34 -5.65
CA GLN A 219 9.10 -10.10 -6.30
C GLN A 219 8.17 -9.26 -5.41
N ARG A 220 7.53 -9.86 -4.40
CA ARG A 220 6.73 -9.12 -3.42
C ARG A 220 7.61 -8.29 -2.47
N SER A 221 8.88 -8.66 -2.37
CA SER A 221 9.89 -7.97 -1.57
C SER A 221 10.63 -6.87 -2.35
N ASP A 222 10.36 -6.69 -3.63
CA ASP A 222 10.98 -5.63 -4.42
C ASP A 222 10.43 -4.25 -4.02
N PRO A 223 11.28 -3.22 -3.88
CA PRO A 223 10.82 -1.84 -3.72
C PRO A 223 9.99 -1.38 -4.92
N ASP A 224 8.98 -0.55 -4.66
CA ASP A 224 8.13 0.02 -5.71
C ASP A 224 7.74 1.47 -5.35
N LEU A 225 7.00 2.14 -6.21
CA LEU A 225 6.52 3.49 -5.98
C LEU A 225 5.41 3.50 -4.90
N PRO A 226 5.50 4.33 -3.85
CA PRO A 226 4.43 4.52 -2.86
C PRO A 226 3.06 4.82 -3.48
N ALA A 227 3.06 5.50 -4.62
CA ALA A 227 1.86 5.79 -5.39
C ALA A 227 1.05 4.54 -5.78
N ARG A 228 1.66 3.33 -5.83
CA ARG A 228 0.91 2.09 -6.11
C ARG A 228 -0.07 1.73 -5.00
N ASP A 229 0.33 1.87 -3.74
CA ASP A 229 -0.57 1.63 -2.61
C ASP A 229 -1.70 2.67 -2.60
N VAL A 230 -1.37 3.94 -2.86
CA VAL A 230 -2.38 5.01 -2.98
C VAL A 230 -3.39 4.70 -4.09
N ALA A 231 -2.94 4.28 -5.27
CA ALA A 231 -3.82 3.90 -6.39
C ALA A 231 -4.70 2.68 -6.05
N GLY A 232 -4.14 1.69 -5.35
CA GLY A 232 -4.87 0.52 -4.86
C GLY A 232 -6.01 0.92 -3.91
N MET A 233 -5.72 1.81 -2.96
CA MET A 233 -6.72 2.32 -2.02
C MET A 233 -7.81 3.15 -2.73
N LEU A 234 -7.43 4.04 -3.65
CA LEU A 234 -8.40 4.82 -4.44
C LEU A 234 -9.36 3.92 -5.21
N ARG A 235 -8.84 2.85 -5.86
CA ARG A 235 -9.68 1.84 -6.53
C ARG A 235 -10.57 1.09 -5.56
N SER A 236 -10.11 0.85 -4.34
CA SER A 236 -10.92 0.19 -3.31
C SER A 236 -12.13 1.02 -2.88
N PHE A 237 -12.04 2.37 -2.88
CA PHE A 237 -13.19 3.24 -2.69
C PHE A 237 -14.20 3.14 -3.84
N ASP A 238 -13.75 2.94 -5.10
CA ASP A 238 -14.66 2.68 -6.23
C ASP A 238 -15.49 1.42 -5.98
N TYR A 239 -14.85 0.35 -5.49
CA TYR A 239 -15.55 -0.89 -5.12
C TYR A 239 -16.51 -0.70 -3.95
N ALA A 240 -16.11 0.03 -2.92
CA ALA A 240 -16.99 0.31 -1.77
C ALA A 240 -18.21 1.13 -2.17
N ALA A 241 -18.06 2.11 -3.07
CA ALA A 241 -19.17 2.88 -3.61
C ALA A 241 -20.14 2.00 -4.43
N ALA A 242 -19.60 1.10 -5.25
CA ALA A 242 -20.39 0.20 -6.08
C ALA A 242 -21.12 -0.86 -5.25
N VAL A 243 -20.43 -1.51 -4.31
CA VAL A 243 -21.00 -2.55 -3.44
C VAL A 243 -22.00 -1.95 -2.44
N GLY A 244 -21.70 -0.76 -1.90
CA GLY A 244 -22.61 -0.02 -1.02
C GLY A 244 -23.77 0.66 -1.77
N GLU A 245 -23.81 0.57 -3.12
CA GLU A 245 -24.88 1.19 -3.93
C GLU A 245 -25.05 2.68 -3.60
N ALA A 246 -23.91 3.43 -3.53
CA ALA A 246 -23.91 4.84 -3.15
C ALA A 246 -24.99 5.65 -3.91
N PRO A 247 -25.96 6.25 -3.22
CA PRO A 247 -27.09 6.92 -3.88
C PRO A 247 -26.70 8.22 -4.60
N HIS A 248 -25.56 8.80 -4.21
CA HIS A 248 -25.07 10.07 -4.76
C HIS A 248 -23.69 9.87 -5.40
N PRO A 249 -23.54 10.14 -6.70
CA PRO A 249 -22.30 9.86 -7.44
C PRO A 249 -21.09 10.72 -7.00
N ASP A 250 -21.32 11.85 -6.35
CA ASP A 250 -20.28 12.73 -5.81
C ASP A 250 -19.67 12.23 -4.48
N TRP A 251 -20.28 11.22 -3.83
CA TRP A 251 -19.72 10.58 -2.63
C TRP A 251 -18.32 10.07 -2.88
N LEU A 252 -18.16 9.31 -3.96
CA LEU A 252 -16.87 8.74 -4.34
C LEU A 252 -15.81 9.82 -4.57
N THR A 253 -16.18 10.90 -5.28
CA THR A 253 -15.28 12.02 -5.53
C THR A 253 -14.82 12.68 -4.23
N ALA A 254 -15.75 12.90 -3.29
CA ALA A 254 -15.45 13.53 -2.00
C ALA A 254 -14.52 12.66 -1.15
N VAL A 255 -14.78 11.35 -1.08
CA VAL A 255 -13.98 10.42 -0.27
C VAL A 255 -12.58 10.23 -0.84
N ARG A 256 -12.45 10.07 -2.16
CA ARG A 256 -11.14 9.96 -2.83
C ARG A 256 -10.31 11.22 -2.65
N ALA A 257 -10.90 12.39 -2.87
CA ALA A 257 -10.22 13.67 -2.64
C ALA A 257 -9.76 13.82 -1.19
N ALA A 258 -10.58 13.42 -0.22
CA ALA A 258 -10.22 13.49 1.19
C ALA A 258 -9.06 12.56 1.55
N PHE A 259 -9.01 11.36 0.98
CA PHE A 259 -7.89 10.44 1.15
C PHE A 259 -6.59 11.00 0.57
N GLU A 260 -6.64 11.52 -0.66
CA GLU A 260 -5.49 12.15 -1.32
C GLU A 260 -4.99 13.36 -0.51
N ASP A 261 -5.91 14.25 -0.07
CA ASP A 261 -5.57 15.40 0.78
C ASP A 261 -4.89 14.95 2.08
N GLY A 262 -5.43 13.90 2.74
CA GLY A 262 -4.85 13.34 3.95
C GLY A 262 -3.45 12.78 3.72
N TYR A 263 -3.25 12.07 2.62
CA TYR A 263 -1.94 11.55 2.23
C TYR A 263 -0.91 12.67 2.00
N HIS A 264 -1.29 13.71 1.27
CA HIS A 264 -0.43 14.87 1.05
C HIS A 264 -0.11 15.63 2.34
N GLN A 265 -1.11 15.84 3.22
CA GLN A 265 -0.90 16.47 4.52
C GLN A 265 0.07 15.65 5.38
N GLY A 266 -0.12 14.33 5.47
CA GLY A 266 0.77 13.45 6.23
C GLY A 266 2.22 13.50 5.74
N ARG A 267 2.43 13.58 4.42
CA ARG A 267 3.78 13.77 3.85
C ARG A 267 4.40 15.12 4.21
N GLN A 268 3.63 16.18 4.28
CA GLN A 268 4.12 17.52 4.66
C GLN A 268 4.43 17.62 6.15
N GLU A 269 3.63 16.98 7.02
CA GLU A 269 3.83 16.96 8.48
C GLU A 269 5.14 16.26 8.89
N ILE A 270 5.55 15.24 8.12
CA ILE A 270 6.79 14.48 8.36
C ILE A 270 8.03 15.29 7.96
N GLY A 271 7.92 16.25 7.03
CA GLY A 271 8.99 17.17 6.64
C GLY A 271 10.12 16.53 5.81
N PRO A 272 10.97 17.34 5.14
CA PRO A 272 12.10 16.84 4.34
C PRO A 272 13.34 16.49 5.17
N GLU A 273 13.38 16.73 6.47
CA GLU A 273 14.59 16.61 7.28
C GLU A 273 15.01 15.15 7.59
N ASP A 274 14.08 14.19 7.56
CA ASP A 274 14.38 12.79 7.88
C ASP A 274 14.84 11.94 6.68
N THR A 275 14.79 12.43 5.45
CA THR A 275 15.19 11.69 4.26
C THR A 275 16.59 12.00 3.73
N ALA A 276 17.33 12.92 4.36
CA ALA A 276 18.61 13.46 3.86
C ALA A 276 19.84 12.72 4.41
N GLN A 277 19.99 11.43 4.14
CA GLN A 277 21.28 10.72 4.37
C GLN A 277 21.90 10.08 3.10
N THR A 278 21.52 10.48 1.91
CA THR A 278 22.25 10.07 0.70
C THR A 278 22.53 11.29 -0.19
N GLY A 279 23.79 11.72 -0.15
CA GLY A 279 24.25 12.87 -0.92
C GLY A 279 24.17 12.68 -2.42
N SER A 280 23.41 13.54 -3.08
CA SER A 280 23.66 13.99 -4.44
C SER A 280 23.02 15.37 -4.59
N GLN A 281 23.81 16.38 -5.00
CA GLN A 281 23.36 17.73 -5.31
C GLN A 281 22.63 17.73 -6.66
N THR A 282 21.40 17.29 -6.68
CA THR A 282 20.42 17.67 -7.71
C THR A 282 19.42 18.60 -7.05
N THR A 283 19.08 19.72 -7.69
CA THR A 283 18.04 20.64 -7.22
C THR A 283 16.77 19.86 -6.93
N SER A 284 16.46 19.68 -5.65
CA SER A 284 15.23 18.99 -5.23
C SER A 284 14.02 19.74 -5.81
N PRO A 285 13.03 19.04 -6.38
CA PRO A 285 11.81 19.66 -6.86
C PRO A 285 11.10 20.38 -5.72
N THR A 286 10.40 21.48 -6.02
CA THR A 286 9.55 22.14 -5.02
C THR A 286 8.45 21.18 -4.56
N ALA A 287 7.90 21.39 -3.36
CA ALA A 287 6.81 20.56 -2.84
C ALA A 287 5.61 20.51 -3.82
N GLU A 288 5.31 21.62 -4.49
CA GLU A 288 4.24 21.71 -5.51
C GLU A 288 4.57 20.85 -6.76
N GLN A 289 5.81 20.86 -7.22
CA GLN A 289 6.25 20.03 -8.35
C GLN A 289 6.21 18.55 -8.01
N ALA A 290 6.63 18.18 -6.80
CA ALA A 290 6.57 16.80 -6.32
C ALA A 290 5.11 16.31 -6.20
N GLU A 291 4.21 17.16 -5.74
CA GLU A 291 2.78 16.85 -5.65
C GLU A 291 2.13 16.70 -7.04
N ALA A 292 2.44 17.59 -7.98
CA ALA A 292 1.95 17.49 -9.35
C ALA A 292 2.45 16.22 -10.05
N ALA A 293 3.72 15.84 -9.83
CA ALA A 293 4.29 14.61 -10.33
C ALA A 293 3.58 13.38 -9.72
N HIS A 294 3.36 13.37 -8.41
CA HIS A 294 2.65 12.29 -7.72
C HIS A 294 1.22 12.11 -8.27
N ARG A 295 0.45 13.18 -8.43
CA ARG A 295 -0.91 13.12 -9.03
C ARG A 295 -0.88 12.57 -10.46
N THR A 296 0.14 12.91 -11.25
CA THR A 296 0.29 12.37 -12.61
C THR A 296 0.53 10.87 -12.57
N VAL A 297 1.41 10.39 -11.67
CA VAL A 297 1.67 8.96 -11.48
C VAL A 297 0.41 8.22 -11.03
N LEU A 298 -0.34 8.76 -10.06
CA LEU A 298 -1.60 8.17 -9.59
C LEU A 298 -2.63 8.00 -10.71
N THR A 299 -2.69 8.97 -11.63
CA THR A 299 -3.62 8.87 -12.78
C THR A 299 -3.24 7.75 -13.75
N CYS A 300 -1.95 7.32 -13.74
CA CYS A 300 -1.42 6.28 -14.61
C CYS A 300 -1.52 4.87 -14.01
N LEU A 301 -1.52 4.74 -12.69
CA LEU A 301 -1.57 3.49 -11.96
C LEU A 301 -3.00 3.00 -11.74
#